data_74131c06384f8debb843af63cf7f34a3
#
_entry.id   74131c06384f8debb843af63cf7f34a3
#
_cell.length_a   1.000
_cell.length_b   1.000
_cell.length_c   1.000
_cell.angle_alpha   90.00
_cell.angle_beta   90.00
_cell.angle_gamma   90.00
#
_symmetry.space_group_name_H-M   'P 1'
#
loop_
_entity.id
_entity.type
_entity.pdbx_description
1 polymer ?
#
loop_
_entity_poly.entity_id
_entity_poly.type
_entity_poly.pdbx_seq_one_letter_code
_entity_poly.pdbx_strand_id
1 'polypeptide(L)'
;MKPRIISALILLTLSLCLAACTPSTGTSIEISCDDFGTQPHMSKQINVTTGNTFTVTLCSNATTGFQWSESAQISDEAVVQQTGHEFVSPENKGLVGAPGEEVWTFKALKKGTSTIALEYSRPWEGGEKGEWTLNLTVIVK
;
A
#
# COMPACT_ATOMS: atom_id res chain seq x y z
N MET A 1 -13.97 74.87 -23.96
CA MET A 1 -14.28 73.46 -24.27
C MET A 1 -13.26 72.57 -23.56
N LYS A 2 -13.70 71.80 -22.57
CA LYS A 2 -12.84 70.89 -21.79
C LYS A 2 -13.00 69.48 -22.35
N PRO A 3 -11.92 68.76 -22.70
CA PRO A 3 -12.03 67.33 -23.04
C PRO A 3 -12.15 66.49 -21.76
N ARG A 4 -13.17 65.66 -21.74
CA ARG A 4 -13.41 64.65 -20.67
C ARG A 4 -12.46 63.47 -20.93
N ILE A 5 -11.53 63.27 -20.03
CA ILE A 5 -10.68 62.10 -19.98
C ILE A 5 -11.50 60.96 -19.35
N ILE A 6 -11.86 59.99 -20.15
CA ILE A 6 -12.47 58.74 -19.67
C ILE A 6 -11.35 57.82 -19.26
N SER A 7 -11.13 57.67 -17.95
CA SER A 7 -10.23 56.63 -17.42
C SER A 7 -10.89 55.27 -17.52
N ALA A 8 -10.42 54.48 -18.44
CA ALA A 8 -10.79 53.07 -18.50
C ALA A 8 -10.02 52.30 -17.42
N LEU A 9 -10.73 51.90 -16.39
CA LEU A 9 -10.17 51.04 -15.34
C LEU A 9 -10.21 49.60 -15.83
N ILE A 10 -9.04 49.10 -16.25
CA ILE A 10 -8.88 47.67 -16.61
C ILE A 10 -8.73 46.88 -15.30
N LEU A 11 -9.82 46.22 -14.86
CA LEU A 11 -9.77 45.20 -13.80
C LEU A 11 -9.10 43.93 -14.36
N LEU A 12 -7.84 43.78 -14.03
CA LEU A 12 -7.10 42.52 -14.23
C LEU A 12 -7.50 41.52 -13.15
N THR A 13 -8.47 40.66 -13.46
CA THR A 13 -8.86 39.55 -12.57
C THR A 13 -7.78 38.45 -12.66
N LEU A 14 -6.90 38.45 -11.66
CA LEU A 14 -5.93 37.38 -11.43
C LEU A 14 -6.68 36.13 -10.95
N SER A 15 -6.99 35.22 -11.89
CA SER A 15 -7.58 33.92 -11.60
C SER A 15 -6.51 33.02 -10.95
N LEU A 16 -6.55 32.97 -9.62
CA LEU A 16 -5.69 32.07 -8.83
C LEU A 16 -6.23 30.64 -8.95
N CYS A 17 -5.70 29.85 -9.88
CA CYS A 17 -5.95 28.43 -9.95
C CYS A 17 -5.35 27.76 -8.71
N LEU A 18 -6.18 27.59 -7.65
CA LEU A 18 -5.85 26.63 -6.59
C LEU A 18 -5.94 25.22 -7.20
N ALA A 19 -4.79 24.66 -7.56
CA ALA A 19 -4.68 23.23 -7.78
C ALA A 19 -4.93 22.55 -6.43
N ALA A 20 -6.16 22.11 -6.20
CA ALA A 20 -6.51 21.26 -5.09
C ALA A 20 -5.79 19.93 -5.35
N CYS A 21 -4.63 19.70 -4.70
CA CYS A 21 -4.10 18.37 -4.51
C CYS A 21 -5.10 17.59 -3.65
N THR A 22 -6.03 16.88 -4.29
CA THR A 22 -6.81 15.85 -3.59
C THR A 22 -5.81 14.79 -3.15
N PRO A 23 -5.69 14.50 -1.84
CA PRO A 23 -4.93 13.33 -1.42
C PRO A 23 -5.60 12.11 -2.07
N SER A 24 -4.87 11.41 -2.90
CA SER A 24 -5.26 10.11 -3.39
C SER A 24 -5.38 9.22 -2.16
N THR A 25 -6.61 8.92 -1.73
CA THR A 25 -6.87 7.90 -0.72
C THR A 25 -6.45 6.56 -1.32
N GLY A 26 -5.19 6.23 -1.12
CA GLY A 26 -4.64 4.94 -1.53
C GLY A 26 -5.41 3.83 -0.81
N THR A 27 -5.87 2.83 -1.54
CA THR A 27 -6.40 1.61 -0.94
C THR A 27 -5.28 0.97 -0.12
N SER A 28 -5.53 0.66 1.16
CA SER A 28 -4.59 -0.05 2.03
C SER A 28 -5.27 -1.27 2.63
N ILE A 29 -4.50 -2.33 2.82
CA ILE A 29 -4.87 -3.48 3.63
C ILE A 29 -3.91 -3.52 4.80
N GLU A 30 -4.46 -3.67 5.99
CA GLU A 30 -3.71 -3.85 7.22
C GLU A 30 -4.24 -5.07 7.95
N ILE A 31 -3.35 -5.97 8.38
CA ILE A 31 -3.68 -7.20 9.08
C ILE A 31 -2.78 -7.31 10.30
N SER A 32 -3.40 -7.33 11.48
CA SER A 32 -2.72 -7.38 12.76
C SER A 32 -2.25 -8.80 13.12
N CYS A 33 -1.40 -8.93 14.14
CA CYS A 33 -1.02 -10.21 14.70
C CYS A 33 -2.21 -10.99 15.29
N ASP A 34 -3.17 -10.28 15.88
CA ASP A 34 -4.37 -10.91 16.46
C ASP A 34 -5.26 -11.52 15.37
N ASP A 35 -5.34 -10.85 14.20
CA ASP A 35 -6.07 -11.38 13.05
C ASP A 35 -5.46 -12.70 12.58
N PHE A 36 -4.14 -12.78 12.45
CA PHE A 36 -3.44 -14.01 12.08
C PHE A 36 -3.50 -15.08 13.15
N GLY A 37 -3.50 -14.68 14.43
CA GLY A 37 -3.71 -15.61 15.55
C GLY A 37 -5.08 -16.30 15.51
N THR A 38 -6.07 -15.63 14.95
CA THR A 38 -7.45 -16.16 14.77
C THR A 38 -7.61 -16.90 13.45
N GLN A 39 -7.04 -16.38 12.37
CA GLN A 39 -7.11 -16.93 11.02
C GLN A 39 -5.74 -16.88 10.33
N PRO A 40 -4.91 -17.92 10.49
CA PRO A 40 -3.53 -17.91 9.97
C PRO A 40 -3.44 -17.88 8.43
N HIS A 41 -4.47 -18.33 7.74
CA HIS A 41 -4.53 -18.33 6.27
C HIS A 41 -5.66 -17.47 5.79
N MET A 42 -5.33 -16.29 5.27
CA MET A 42 -6.31 -15.30 4.85
C MET A 42 -6.44 -15.18 3.34
N SER A 43 -7.68 -14.97 2.90
CA SER A 43 -8.00 -14.57 1.54
C SER A 43 -8.81 -13.27 1.58
N LYS A 44 -8.35 -12.26 0.85
CA LYS A 44 -8.97 -10.93 0.74
C LYS A 44 -9.14 -10.55 -0.72
N GLN A 45 -10.02 -9.60 -0.98
CA GLN A 45 -10.22 -9.01 -2.31
C GLN A 45 -10.31 -7.49 -2.20
N ILE A 46 -9.67 -6.80 -3.14
CA ILE A 46 -9.75 -5.35 -3.27
C ILE A 46 -10.00 -4.90 -4.70
N ASN A 47 -10.56 -3.71 -4.82
CA ASN A 47 -10.69 -3.01 -6.10
C ASN A 47 -9.75 -1.81 -6.08
N VAL A 48 -8.96 -1.65 -7.14
CA VAL A 48 -8.00 -0.56 -7.28
C VAL A 48 -8.19 0.08 -8.65
N THR A 49 -8.09 1.40 -8.74
CA THR A 49 -8.13 2.11 -10.02
C THR A 49 -6.78 2.01 -10.72
N THR A 50 -6.79 1.81 -12.03
CA THR A 50 -5.59 1.82 -12.87
C THR A 50 -4.74 3.06 -12.61
N GLY A 51 -3.43 2.88 -12.45
CA GLY A 51 -2.46 3.92 -12.16
C GLY A 51 -2.29 4.25 -10.67
N ASN A 52 -3.18 3.77 -9.81
CA ASN A 52 -3.06 3.99 -8.37
C ASN A 52 -2.05 3.03 -7.73
N THR A 53 -1.48 3.51 -6.62
CA THR A 53 -0.65 2.73 -5.71
C THR A 53 -1.49 2.29 -4.52
N PHE A 54 -1.21 1.11 -3.99
CA PHE A 54 -1.82 0.60 -2.77
C PHE A 54 -0.78 -0.12 -1.90
N THR A 55 -1.06 -0.25 -0.62
CA THR A 55 -0.17 -0.90 0.34
C THR A 55 -0.83 -2.09 1.01
N VAL A 56 0.00 -3.07 1.36
CA VAL A 56 -0.35 -4.20 2.22
C VAL A 56 0.58 -4.16 3.41
N THR A 57 0.02 -4.00 4.60
CA THR A 57 0.73 -3.96 5.87
C THR A 57 0.37 -5.20 6.68
N LEU A 58 1.36 -6.00 7.02
CA LEU A 58 1.17 -7.24 7.78
C LEU A 58 2.02 -7.22 9.05
N CYS A 59 1.42 -7.68 10.15
CA CYS A 59 2.16 -7.91 11.38
C CYS A 59 3.36 -8.83 11.15
N SER A 60 4.52 -8.49 11.71
CA SER A 60 5.74 -9.30 11.64
C SER A 60 6.48 -9.26 12.97
N ASN A 61 6.87 -10.41 13.49
CA ASN A 61 7.68 -10.51 14.69
C ASN A 61 9.02 -11.19 14.38
N ALA A 62 10.01 -10.40 14.03
CA ALA A 62 11.35 -10.86 13.65
C ALA A 62 12.06 -11.67 14.75
N THR A 63 11.66 -11.52 16.03
CA THR A 63 12.29 -12.24 17.16
C THR A 63 11.93 -13.73 17.18
N THR A 64 10.90 -14.15 16.47
CA THR A 64 10.47 -15.55 16.36
C THR A 64 11.26 -16.35 15.31
N GLY A 65 12.05 -15.66 14.50
CA GLY A 65 12.75 -16.23 13.35
C GLY A 65 11.86 -16.40 12.11
N PHE A 66 10.58 -16.08 12.19
CA PHE A 66 9.70 -15.99 11.04
C PHE A 66 9.86 -14.64 10.34
N GLN A 67 9.67 -14.65 9.04
CA GLN A 67 9.64 -13.45 8.20
C GLN A 67 8.71 -13.67 7.01
N TRP A 68 8.15 -12.61 6.52
CA TRP A 68 7.38 -12.64 5.29
C TRP A 68 8.29 -12.73 4.07
N SER A 69 7.75 -13.26 2.97
CA SER A 69 8.43 -13.21 1.67
C SER A 69 8.58 -11.75 1.21
N GLU A 70 9.83 -11.28 1.04
CA GLU A 70 10.13 -9.92 0.58
C GLU A 70 9.53 -9.63 -0.80
N SER A 71 9.61 -10.63 -1.69
CA SER A 71 9.00 -10.60 -3.01
C SER A 71 7.68 -11.36 -2.98
N ALA A 72 6.60 -10.67 -3.26
CA ALA A 72 5.29 -11.28 -3.40
C ALA A 72 5.23 -12.14 -4.67
N GLN A 73 4.51 -13.26 -4.59
CA GLN A 73 4.16 -14.02 -5.78
C GLN A 73 2.94 -13.35 -6.44
N ILE A 74 3.12 -12.83 -7.65
CA ILE A 74 2.09 -12.10 -8.41
C ILE A 74 1.71 -12.91 -9.64
N SER A 75 0.42 -13.23 -9.79
CA SER A 75 -0.06 -14.08 -10.89
C SER A 75 -0.01 -13.38 -12.25
N ASP A 76 -0.19 -12.06 -12.30
CA ASP A 76 -0.08 -11.24 -13.50
C ASP A 76 0.60 -9.91 -13.18
N GLU A 77 1.91 -9.84 -13.39
CA GLU A 77 2.72 -8.63 -13.17
C GLU A 77 2.43 -7.50 -14.17
N ALA A 78 1.76 -7.81 -15.28
CA ALA A 78 1.32 -6.76 -16.21
C ALA A 78 0.09 -6.00 -15.67
N VAL A 79 -0.66 -6.59 -14.74
CA VAL A 79 -1.82 -5.97 -14.08
C VAL A 79 -1.40 -5.26 -12.81
N VAL A 80 -0.58 -5.90 -11.97
CA VAL A 80 -0.10 -5.38 -10.67
C VAL A 80 1.39 -5.64 -10.54
N GLN A 81 2.15 -4.64 -10.12
CA GLN A 81 3.58 -4.74 -9.88
C GLN A 81 3.93 -4.34 -8.46
N GLN A 82 4.79 -5.11 -7.80
CA GLN A 82 5.41 -4.70 -6.54
C GLN A 82 6.45 -3.61 -6.81
N THR A 83 6.38 -2.50 -6.07
CA THR A 83 7.29 -1.36 -6.20
C THR A 83 8.13 -1.10 -4.96
N GLY A 84 7.79 -1.72 -3.83
CA GLY A 84 8.55 -1.58 -2.59
C GLY A 84 8.20 -2.64 -1.56
N HIS A 85 9.14 -2.80 -0.61
CA HIS A 85 8.98 -3.59 0.62
C HIS A 85 9.85 -2.97 1.70
N GLU A 86 9.32 -2.85 2.91
CA GLU A 86 10.06 -2.37 4.07
C GLU A 86 9.56 -3.00 5.37
N PHE A 87 10.45 -3.13 6.34
CA PHE A 87 10.11 -3.51 7.72
C PHE A 87 10.01 -2.25 8.58
N VAL A 88 8.88 -2.09 9.26
CA VAL A 88 8.62 -1.00 10.21
C VAL A 88 8.74 -1.55 11.62
N SER A 89 9.76 -1.06 12.33
CA SER A 89 9.98 -1.44 13.73
C SER A 89 8.87 -0.92 14.64
N PRO A 90 8.53 -1.65 15.72
CA PRO A 90 7.54 -1.17 16.67
C PRO A 90 7.97 0.17 17.30
N GLU A 91 7.01 1.06 17.56
CA GLU A 91 7.28 2.38 18.15
C GLU A 91 7.95 2.29 19.54
N ASN A 92 7.62 1.25 20.30
CA ASN A 92 8.19 0.98 21.63
C ASN A 92 9.51 0.20 21.53
N LYS A 93 10.57 0.87 21.10
CA LYS A 93 11.93 0.29 20.91
C LYS A 93 12.57 -0.33 22.16
N GLY A 94 11.91 -0.28 23.32
CA GLY A 94 12.41 -0.85 24.58
C GLY A 94 11.82 -2.22 24.96
N LEU A 95 10.84 -2.72 24.24
CA LEU A 95 10.22 -4.02 24.49
C LEU A 95 10.84 -5.09 23.61
N VAL A 96 11.62 -5.98 24.20
CA VAL A 96 12.12 -7.17 23.51
C VAL A 96 10.93 -8.06 23.12
N GLY A 97 10.84 -8.44 21.85
CA GLY A 97 9.77 -9.31 21.33
C GLY A 97 8.50 -8.59 20.89
N ALA A 98 8.46 -7.26 20.92
CA ALA A 98 7.34 -6.52 20.36
C ALA A 98 7.26 -6.73 18.83
N PRO A 99 6.07 -7.03 18.28
CA PRO A 99 5.89 -7.17 16.85
C PRO A 99 6.04 -5.82 16.15
N GLY A 100 6.65 -5.83 14.95
CA GLY A 100 6.63 -4.75 14.00
C GLY A 100 5.67 -5.06 12.87
N GLU A 101 5.88 -4.40 11.74
CA GLU A 101 5.07 -4.56 10.53
C GLU A 101 5.97 -4.68 9.31
N GLU A 102 5.53 -5.44 8.33
CA GLU A 102 6.11 -5.40 6.99
C GLU A 102 5.11 -4.77 6.02
N VAL A 103 5.61 -3.87 5.18
CA VAL A 103 4.80 -3.06 4.27
C VAL A 103 5.26 -3.30 2.84
N TRP A 104 4.37 -3.80 2.01
CA TRP A 104 4.57 -3.89 0.56
C TRP A 104 3.82 -2.77 -0.12
N THR A 105 4.46 -2.18 -1.11
CA THR A 105 3.85 -1.20 -1.99
C THR A 105 3.68 -1.80 -3.38
N PHE A 106 2.48 -1.67 -3.93
CA PHE A 106 2.11 -2.16 -5.25
C PHE A 106 1.55 -1.05 -6.11
N LYS A 107 1.69 -1.19 -7.42
CA LYS A 107 1.09 -0.31 -8.42
C LYS A 107 0.17 -1.09 -9.33
N ALA A 108 -1.05 -0.59 -9.52
CA ALA A 108 -2.00 -1.09 -10.52
C ALA A 108 -1.65 -0.52 -11.89
N LEU A 109 -1.27 -1.37 -12.84
CA LEU A 109 -0.73 -0.94 -14.14
C LEU A 109 -1.80 -0.88 -15.22
N LYS A 110 -2.68 -1.87 -15.31
CA LYS A 110 -3.76 -1.94 -16.30
C LYS A 110 -4.97 -2.68 -15.74
N LYS A 111 -6.12 -2.50 -16.36
CA LYS A 111 -7.35 -3.23 -16.04
C LYS A 111 -7.14 -4.74 -16.14
N GLY A 112 -7.67 -5.46 -15.18
CA GLY A 112 -7.56 -6.92 -15.08
C GLY A 112 -7.65 -7.39 -13.65
N THR A 113 -7.37 -8.68 -13.45
CA THR A 113 -7.32 -9.30 -12.13
C THR A 113 -5.98 -9.97 -11.93
N SER A 114 -5.35 -9.74 -10.79
CA SER A 114 -4.12 -10.42 -10.39
C SER A 114 -4.23 -10.87 -8.94
N THR A 115 -3.57 -11.96 -8.60
CA THR A 115 -3.48 -12.45 -7.22
C THR A 115 -2.08 -12.21 -6.69
N ILE A 116 -2.00 -11.69 -5.47
CA ILE A 116 -0.77 -11.51 -4.71
C ILE A 116 -0.77 -12.55 -3.59
N ALA A 117 0.28 -13.37 -3.50
CA ALA A 117 0.47 -14.32 -2.42
C ALA A 117 1.72 -13.96 -1.62
N LEU A 118 1.54 -13.91 -0.30
CA LEU A 118 2.59 -13.66 0.69
C LEU A 118 2.58 -14.79 1.72
N GLU A 119 3.77 -15.23 2.13
CA GLU A 119 3.96 -16.33 3.07
C GLU A 119 4.89 -15.92 4.22
N TYR A 120 4.49 -16.24 5.45
CA TYR A 120 5.27 -16.04 6.68
C TYR A 120 5.90 -17.36 7.07
N SER A 121 7.22 -17.42 7.03
CA SER A 121 7.97 -18.67 7.12
C SER A 121 9.31 -18.45 7.80
N ARG A 122 9.91 -19.55 8.32
CA ARG A 122 11.33 -19.58 8.67
C ARG A 122 12.14 -19.84 7.41
N PRO A 123 13.05 -18.93 6.99
CA PRO A 123 13.65 -18.96 5.66
C PRO A 123 14.70 -20.07 5.46
N TRP A 124 15.28 -20.60 6.55
CA TRP A 124 16.31 -21.61 6.47
C TRP A 124 15.78 -22.99 6.06
N GLU A 125 16.69 -23.88 5.67
CA GLU A 125 16.37 -25.25 5.33
C GLU A 125 15.83 -26.00 6.55
N GLY A 126 14.71 -26.74 6.40
CA GLY A 126 14.01 -27.42 7.48
C GLY A 126 13.20 -26.49 8.39
N GLY A 127 13.21 -25.18 8.17
CA GLY A 127 12.35 -24.25 8.91
C GLY A 127 10.89 -24.39 8.51
N GLU A 128 9.99 -24.08 9.43
CA GLU A 128 8.53 -24.10 9.22
C GLU A 128 8.14 -23.13 8.11
N LYS A 129 7.27 -23.57 7.21
CA LYS A 129 6.77 -22.81 6.06
C LYS A 129 5.28 -22.55 6.18
N GLY A 130 4.87 -21.36 5.74
CA GLY A 130 3.46 -21.03 5.65
C GLY A 130 2.74 -20.97 6.98
N GLU A 131 3.39 -20.55 8.05
CA GLU A 131 2.75 -20.34 9.35
C GLU A 131 1.55 -19.41 9.20
N TRP A 132 1.75 -18.30 8.48
CA TRP A 132 0.69 -17.41 8.04
C TRP A 132 0.77 -17.20 6.53
N THR A 133 -0.38 -17.04 5.89
CA THR A 133 -0.45 -16.74 4.45
C THR A 133 -1.50 -15.69 4.17
N LEU A 134 -1.22 -14.84 3.20
CA LEU A 134 -2.19 -13.92 2.62
C LEU A 134 -2.31 -14.17 1.12
N ASN A 135 -3.52 -14.46 0.66
CA ASN A 135 -3.90 -14.47 -0.75
C ASN A 135 -4.81 -13.28 -1.03
N LEU A 136 -4.32 -12.29 -1.76
CA LEU A 136 -5.02 -11.07 -2.08
C LEU A 136 -5.39 -11.03 -3.56
N THR A 137 -6.69 -11.08 -3.86
CA THR A 137 -7.19 -10.84 -5.22
C THR A 137 -7.35 -9.35 -5.46
N VAL A 138 -6.63 -8.81 -6.44
CA VAL A 138 -6.67 -7.41 -6.84
C VAL A 138 -7.43 -7.28 -8.16
N ILE A 139 -8.53 -6.56 -8.14
CA ILE A 139 -9.31 -6.23 -9.33
C ILE A 139 -9.00 -4.78 -9.71
N VAL A 140 -8.32 -4.59 -10.84
CA VAL A 140 -7.96 -3.27 -11.37
C VAL A 140 -9.03 -2.82 -12.37
N LYS A 141 -9.59 -1.63 -12.13
CA LYS A 141 -10.68 -1.04 -12.92
C LYS A 141 -10.23 0.20 -13.70
#